data_077f2fc387b10d7e47651eba69e264a4
#
_entry.id   077f2fc387b10d7e47651eba69e264a4
#
_cell.length_a   1.000
_cell.length_b   1.000
_cell.length_c   1.000
_cell.angle_alpha   90.00
_cell.angle_beta   90.00
_cell.angle_gamma   90.00
#
_symmetry.space_group_name_H-M   'P 1'
#
loop_
_entity.id
_entity.type
_entity.pdbx_description
1 polymer ?
#
loop_
_entity_poly.entity_id
_entity_poly.type
_entity_poly.pdbx_seq_one_letter_code
_entity_poly.pdbx_strand_id
1 'polypeptide(L)'
;MIRIILSLILIAFLSQKALAVTLKEALVQAYKNNPELNAERENLKVSNEDLKISKSEFFPTFTISGSKSEEKTQKLTNQTGGDASITDVDPLTTSVKIEQTIFDLGRDADYQKNIIGIDLAKAKILKKEQDILFKAVEIYTALILANEKYT
;
A
#
# COMPACT_ATOMS: atom_id res chain seq x y z
N MET A 1 20.03 54.72 -15.12
CA MET A 1 20.79 53.89 -14.18
C MET A 1 20.02 52.65 -13.74
N ILE A 2 18.80 52.74 -13.24
CA ILE A 2 18.00 51.55 -12.82
C ILE A 2 17.78 50.52 -13.91
N ARG A 3 17.58 50.90 -15.18
CA ARG A 3 17.41 49.95 -16.30
C ARG A 3 18.66 49.16 -16.61
N ILE A 4 19.84 49.74 -16.43
CA ILE A 4 21.12 49.05 -16.64
C ILE A 4 21.42 48.06 -15.49
N ILE A 5 21.06 48.43 -14.26
CA ILE A 5 21.20 47.55 -13.10
C ILE A 5 20.25 46.35 -13.24
N LEU A 6 19.03 46.58 -13.70
CA LEU A 6 18.04 45.52 -13.91
C LEU A 6 18.46 44.51 -14.99
N SER A 7 19.08 45.01 -16.11
CA SER A 7 19.60 44.14 -17.16
C SER A 7 20.84 43.34 -16.71
N LEU A 8 21.71 43.92 -15.89
CA LEU A 8 22.86 43.21 -15.31
C LEU A 8 22.44 42.10 -14.32
N ILE A 9 21.41 42.36 -13.51
CA ILE A 9 20.82 41.34 -12.61
C ILE A 9 20.18 40.20 -13.43
N LEU A 10 19.48 40.51 -14.51
CA LEU A 10 18.89 39.49 -15.38
C LEU A 10 19.92 38.59 -16.06
N ILE A 11 21.05 39.16 -16.49
CA ILE A 11 22.17 38.41 -17.10
C ILE A 11 22.87 37.53 -16.05
N ALA A 12 23.01 37.99 -14.81
CA ALA A 12 23.58 37.20 -13.71
C ALA A 12 22.72 35.97 -13.33
N PHE A 13 21.39 36.06 -13.48
CA PHE A 13 20.48 34.93 -13.27
C PHE A 13 20.52 33.86 -14.38
N LEU A 14 21.00 34.22 -15.60
CA LEU A 14 21.10 33.31 -16.73
C LEU A 14 22.38 32.45 -16.75
N SER A 15 23.34 32.75 -15.89
CA SER A 15 24.59 31.98 -15.78
C SER A 15 24.51 30.80 -14.83
N GLN A 16 23.38 30.06 -14.83
CA GLN A 16 23.35 28.77 -14.15
C GLN A 16 24.23 27.79 -14.93
N LYS A 17 25.34 27.42 -14.33
CA LYS A 17 26.21 26.36 -14.88
C LYS A 17 25.36 25.09 -15.00
N ALA A 18 25.13 24.63 -16.22
CA ALA A 18 24.64 23.29 -16.48
C ALA A 18 25.73 22.33 -15.95
N LEU A 19 25.56 21.84 -14.73
CA LEU A 19 26.39 20.77 -14.19
C LEU A 19 26.10 19.53 -15.04
N ALA A 20 27.11 19.12 -15.82
CA ALA A 20 27.03 17.87 -16.56
C ALA A 20 26.87 16.73 -15.54
N VAL A 21 25.70 16.11 -15.50
CA VAL A 21 25.40 14.97 -14.64
C VAL A 21 26.25 13.79 -15.10
N THR A 22 27.05 13.23 -14.20
CA THR A 22 27.85 12.03 -14.51
C THR A 22 26.96 10.78 -14.57
N LEU A 23 27.39 9.75 -15.31
CA LEU A 23 26.69 8.46 -15.35
C LEU A 23 26.45 7.91 -13.93
N LYS A 24 27.43 8.03 -13.05
CA LYS A 24 27.31 7.60 -11.65
C LYS A 24 26.16 8.33 -10.93
N GLU A 25 26.08 9.64 -11.08
CA GLU A 25 25.00 10.44 -10.48
C GLU A 25 23.64 10.07 -11.06
N ALA A 26 23.56 9.89 -12.38
CA ALA A 26 22.31 9.45 -13.04
C ALA A 26 21.85 8.09 -12.52
N LEU A 27 22.76 7.12 -12.36
CA LEU A 27 22.43 5.80 -11.79
C LEU A 27 21.97 5.89 -10.34
N VAL A 28 22.66 6.70 -9.51
CA VAL A 28 22.26 6.91 -8.11
C VAL A 28 20.87 7.55 -8.01
N GLN A 29 20.59 8.54 -8.85
CA GLN A 29 19.26 9.18 -8.89
C GLN A 29 18.17 8.22 -9.37
N ALA A 30 18.44 7.45 -10.42
CA ALA A 30 17.53 6.42 -10.90
C ALA A 30 17.22 5.38 -9.81
N TYR A 31 18.26 4.89 -9.11
CA TYR A 31 18.09 3.90 -8.04
C TYR A 31 17.29 4.42 -6.84
N LYS A 32 17.52 5.67 -6.43
CA LYS A 32 16.89 6.26 -5.24
C LYS A 32 15.47 6.75 -5.49
N ASN A 33 15.23 7.37 -6.66
CA ASN A 33 14.04 8.17 -6.89
C ASN A 33 13.07 7.56 -7.89
N ASN A 34 13.39 6.39 -8.48
CA ASN A 34 12.48 5.75 -9.43
C ASN A 34 11.21 5.27 -8.71
N PRO A 35 10.01 5.74 -9.15
CA PRO A 35 8.76 5.40 -8.49
C PRO A 35 8.38 3.92 -8.62
N GLU A 36 8.75 3.26 -9.73
CA GLU A 36 8.47 1.83 -9.93
C GLU A 36 9.29 0.97 -8.96
N LEU A 37 10.57 1.31 -8.76
CA LEU A 37 11.41 0.60 -7.80
C LEU A 37 10.94 0.83 -6.36
N ASN A 38 10.51 2.04 -6.04
CA ASN A 38 9.95 2.33 -4.73
C ASN A 38 8.63 1.58 -4.50
N ALA A 39 7.79 1.43 -5.53
CA ALA A 39 6.58 0.61 -5.45
C ALA A 39 6.91 -0.86 -5.15
N GLU A 40 7.93 -1.45 -5.81
CA GLU A 40 8.34 -2.83 -5.50
C GLU A 40 8.91 -2.98 -4.08
N ARG A 41 9.59 -1.96 -3.56
CA ARG A 41 10.04 -1.96 -2.15
C ARG A 41 8.87 -1.93 -1.16
N GLU A 42 7.80 -1.19 -1.48
CA GLU A 42 6.58 -1.23 -0.68
C GLU A 42 5.83 -2.56 -0.82
N ASN A 43 5.81 -3.19 -2.01
CA ASN A 43 5.25 -4.52 -2.21
C ASN A 43 5.93 -5.59 -1.33
N LEU A 44 7.24 -5.48 -1.09
CA LEU A 44 7.92 -6.36 -0.13
C LEU A 44 7.39 -6.16 1.30
N LYS A 45 7.08 -4.92 1.70
CA LYS A 45 6.47 -4.67 3.01
C LYS A 45 5.08 -5.30 3.09
N VAL A 46 4.27 -5.19 2.03
CA VAL A 46 2.96 -5.86 1.94
C VAL A 46 3.12 -7.37 2.13
N SER A 47 4.06 -8.01 1.40
CA SER A 47 4.30 -9.46 1.56
C SER A 47 4.71 -9.85 2.99
N ASN A 48 5.45 -8.99 3.71
CA ASN A 48 5.77 -9.23 5.11
C ASN A 48 4.55 -9.09 6.03
N GLU A 49 3.64 -8.16 5.74
CA GLU A 49 2.38 -8.04 6.49
C GLU A 49 1.44 -9.20 6.19
N ASP A 50 1.35 -9.68 4.95
CA ASP A 50 0.57 -10.86 4.57
C ASP A 50 1.03 -12.10 5.35
N LEU A 51 2.36 -12.27 5.54
CA LEU A 51 2.89 -13.33 6.40
C LEU A 51 2.44 -13.17 7.85
N LYS A 52 2.40 -11.95 8.39
CA LYS A 52 1.91 -11.71 9.77
C LYS A 52 0.42 -11.99 9.88
N ILE A 53 -0.38 -11.63 8.86
CA ILE A 53 -1.80 -11.93 8.79
C ILE A 53 -2.01 -13.44 8.82
N SER A 54 -1.31 -14.18 7.93
CA SER A 54 -1.40 -15.64 7.88
C SER A 54 -0.98 -16.29 9.21
N LYS A 55 0.04 -15.72 9.90
CA LYS A 55 0.42 -16.17 11.25
C LYS A 55 -0.68 -15.88 12.28
N SER A 56 -1.43 -14.79 12.14
CA SER A 56 -2.50 -14.44 13.08
C SER A 56 -3.67 -15.43 13.04
N GLU A 57 -3.86 -16.14 11.94
CA GLU A 57 -4.90 -17.18 11.79
C GLU A 57 -4.69 -18.39 12.71
N PHE A 58 -3.49 -18.53 13.28
CA PHE A 58 -3.20 -19.55 14.29
C PHE A 58 -3.65 -19.15 15.71
N PHE A 59 -4.09 -17.92 15.90
CA PHE A 59 -4.58 -17.41 17.18
C PHE A 59 -6.10 -17.39 17.24
N PRO A 60 -6.69 -17.37 18.46
CA PRO A 60 -8.14 -17.24 18.62
C PRO A 60 -8.64 -15.87 18.13
N THR A 61 -9.79 -15.87 17.48
CA THR A 61 -10.52 -14.67 17.07
C THR A 61 -11.50 -14.26 18.15
N PHE A 62 -11.45 -12.99 18.55
CA PHE A 62 -12.37 -12.38 19.50
C PHE A 62 -13.32 -11.45 18.76
N THR A 63 -14.60 -11.71 18.85
CA THR A 63 -15.65 -10.88 18.24
C THR A 63 -16.57 -10.35 19.31
N ILE A 64 -16.75 -9.03 19.36
CA ILE A 64 -17.73 -8.36 20.21
C ILE A 64 -18.81 -7.78 19.29
N SER A 65 -20.06 -8.14 19.52
CA SER A 65 -21.19 -7.67 18.73
C SER A 65 -22.23 -7.04 19.64
N GLY A 66 -22.81 -5.94 19.21
CA GLY A 66 -23.94 -5.29 19.87
C GLY A 66 -25.01 -4.93 18.86
N SER A 67 -26.26 -5.25 19.17
CA SER A 67 -27.41 -4.83 18.39
C SER A 67 -28.48 -4.25 19.28
N LYS A 68 -29.09 -3.15 18.85
CA LYS A 68 -30.28 -2.58 19.43
C LYS A 68 -31.36 -2.58 18.36
N SER A 69 -32.53 -3.16 18.66
CA SER A 69 -33.70 -3.10 17.80
C SER A 69 -34.86 -2.44 18.53
N GLU A 70 -35.73 -1.83 17.79
CA GLU A 70 -37.01 -1.28 18.27
C GLU A 70 -38.10 -2.10 17.63
N GLU A 71 -38.93 -2.78 18.46
CA GLU A 71 -40.04 -3.58 17.99
C GLU A 71 -41.34 -2.91 18.40
N LYS A 72 -42.11 -2.49 17.39
CA LYS A 72 -43.46 -1.92 17.58
C LYS A 72 -44.50 -2.92 17.12
N THR A 73 -45.25 -3.50 18.08
CA THR A 73 -46.31 -4.46 17.80
C THR A 73 -47.65 -3.71 17.75
N GLN A 74 -48.29 -3.67 16.57
CA GLN A 74 -49.54 -2.94 16.38
C GLN A 74 -50.80 -3.79 16.68
N LYS A 75 -50.71 -5.11 16.73
CA LYS A 75 -51.86 -5.97 16.98
C LYS A 75 -51.44 -7.36 17.46
N LEU A 76 -51.71 -7.68 18.73
CA LEU A 76 -51.66 -9.03 19.25
C LEU A 76 -53.07 -9.43 19.66
N THR A 77 -53.61 -10.53 19.10
CA THR A 77 -54.78 -11.24 19.61
C THR A 77 -54.29 -12.55 20.20
N ASN A 78 -54.54 -12.77 21.48
CA ASN A 78 -54.29 -14.07 22.07
C ASN A 78 -55.43 -15.07 21.69
N GLN A 79 -55.09 -16.34 21.70
CA GLN A 79 -55.96 -17.45 21.27
C GLN A 79 -57.28 -17.56 22.08
N THR A 80 -57.40 -16.90 23.21
CA THR A 80 -58.53 -16.94 24.13
C THR A 80 -59.46 -15.71 24.06
N GLY A 81 -59.19 -14.77 23.12
CA GLY A 81 -60.06 -13.60 22.90
C GLY A 81 -60.04 -12.53 23.99
N GLY A 82 -59.05 -12.56 24.89
CA GLY A 82 -58.80 -11.49 25.87
C GLY A 82 -57.95 -10.35 25.28
N ASP A 83 -58.01 -9.16 25.89
CA ASP A 83 -57.17 -8.04 25.52
C ASP A 83 -55.68 -8.41 25.66
N ALA A 84 -54.96 -8.35 24.56
CA ALA A 84 -53.52 -8.57 24.57
C ALA A 84 -52.82 -7.32 25.13
N SER A 85 -51.98 -7.52 26.10
CA SER A 85 -51.04 -6.47 26.55
C SER A 85 -49.98 -6.29 25.49
N ILE A 86 -49.99 -5.15 24.81
CA ILE A 86 -48.94 -4.77 23.84
C ILE A 86 -47.84 -4.12 24.64
N THR A 87 -46.68 -4.74 24.63
CA THR A 87 -45.47 -4.12 25.21
C THR A 87 -44.48 -3.89 24.10
N ASP A 88 -44.18 -2.63 23.83
CA ASP A 88 -43.06 -2.30 22.96
C ASP A 88 -41.78 -2.75 23.63
N VAL A 89 -40.98 -3.51 22.93
CA VAL A 89 -39.73 -4.08 23.44
C VAL A 89 -38.59 -3.53 22.64
N ASP A 90 -37.65 -2.87 23.32
CA ASP A 90 -36.39 -2.38 22.75
C ASP A 90 -35.23 -3.31 23.17
N PRO A 91 -35.07 -4.48 22.55
CA PRO A 91 -34.03 -5.40 22.97
C PRO A 91 -32.66 -4.87 22.64
N LEU A 92 -31.78 -4.84 23.65
CA LEU A 92 -30.36 -4.64 23.51
C LEU A 92 -29.66 -5.98 23.69
N THR A 93 -29.01 -6.45 22.64
CA THR A 93 -28.24 -7.70 22.69
C THR A 93 -26.76 -7.39 22.58
N THR A 94 -25.98 -7.86 23.54
CA THR A 94 -24.51 -7.80 23.48
C THR A 94 -23.98 -9.22 23.55
N SER A 95 -23.09 -9.57 22.63
CA SER A 95 -22.45 -10.89 22.60
C SER A 95 -20.94 -10.79 22.47
N VAL A 96 -20.24 -11.69 23.15
CA VAL A 96 -18.80 -11.90 23.00
C VAL A 96 -18.60 -13.33 22.50
N LYS A 97 -17.91 -13.45 21.39
CA LYS A 97 -17.62 -14.74 20.74
C LYS A 97 -16.11 -14.93 20.66
N ILE A 98 -15.64 -16.10 21.05
CA ILE A 98 -14.25 -16.52 20.91
C ILE A 98 -14.25 -17.77 20.03
N GLU A 99 -13.50 -17.73 18.94
CA GLU A 99 -13.36 -18.84 18.00
C GLU A 99 -11.90 -19.20 17.84
N GLN A 100 -11.59 -20.49 17.96
CA GLN A 100 -10.27 -21.04 17.70
C GLN A 100 -10.39 -22.21 16.72
N THR A 101 -9.81 -22.07 15.55
CA THR A 101 -9.68 -23.19 14.62
C THR A 101 -8.61 -24.14 15.11
N ILE A 102 -9.01 -25.36 15.46
CA ILE A 102 -8.10 -26.39 16.00
C ILE A 102 -7.36 -27.11 14.88
N PHE A 103 -8.04 -27.38 13.76
CA PHE A 103 -7.49 -28.14 12.66
C PHE A 103 -7.88 -27.51 11.31
N ASP A 104 -6.89 -27.16 10.51
CA ASP A 104 -7.05 -26.66 9.16
C ASP A 104 -5.73 -26.88 8.37
N LEU A 105 -5.78 -27.77 7.39
CA LEU A 105 -4.63 -28.08 6.53
C LEU A 105 -4.31 -26.93 5.54
N GLY A 106 -5.32 -26.15 5.15
CA GLY A 106 -5.17 -25.01 4.24
C GLY A 106 -4.31 -23.91 4.86
N ARG A 107 -4.49 -23.64 6.14
CA ARG A 107 -3.81 -22.58 6.88
C ARG A 107 -2.29 -22.75 6.90
N ASP A 108 -1.79 -23.98 7.09
CA ASP A 108 -0.35 -24.23 7.05
C ASP A 108 0.22 -24.03 5.64
N ALA A 109 -0.51 -24.49 4.62
CA ALA A 109 -0.13 -24.30 3.22
C ALA A 109 -0.09 -22.79 2.85
N ASP A 110 -1.07 -22.00 3.29
CA ASP A 110 -1.08 -20.55 3.06
C ASP A 110 0.04 -19.84 3.81
N TYR A 111 0.37 -20.27 5.01
CA TYR A 111 1.53 -19.75 5.74
C TYR A 111 2.85 -20.01 5.00
N GLN A 112 3.07 -21.22 4.51
CA GLN A 112 4.24 -21.58 3.70
C GLN A 112 4.29 -20.80 2.38
N LYS A 113 3.16 -20.62 1.71
CA LYS A 113 3.04 -19.81 0.50
C LYS A 113 3.44 -18.36 0.76
N ASN A 114 3.05 -17.77 1.88
CA ASN A 114 3.42 -16.39 2.23
C ASN A 114 4.92 -16.25 2.55
N ILE A 115 5.55 -17.27 3.15
CA ILE A 115 7.01 -17.30 3.32
C ILE A 115 7.70 -17.23 1.96
N ILE A 116 7.30 -18.09 1.01
CA ILE A 116 7.84 -18.10 -0.35
C ILE A 116 7.52 -16.82 -1.10
N GLY A 117 6.36 -16.21 -0.81
CA GLY A 117 5.94 -14.90 -1.36
C GLY A 117 6.91 -13.76 -1.06
N ILE A 118 7.53 -13.77 0.12
CA ILE A 118 8.57 -12.80 0.49
C ILE A 118 9.81 -12.96 -0.41
N ASP A 119 10.24 -14.18 -0.66
CA ASP A 119 11.42 -14.42 -1.51
C ASP A 119 11.14 -14.08 -2.97
N LEU A 120 9.92 -14.30 -3.44
CA LEU A 120 9.46 -13.84 -4.75
C LEU A 120 9.48 -12.29 -4.82
N ALA A 121 9.02 -11.60 -3.79
CA ALA A 121 9.05 -10.13 -3.74
C ALA A 121 10.48 -9.59 -3.78
N LYS A 122 11.42 -10.19 -3.05
CA LYS A 122 12.85 -9.84 -3.11
C LYS A 122 13.44 -10.03 -4.51
N ALA A 123 13.10 -11.15 -5.16
CA ALA A 123 13.57 -11.42 -6.53
C ALA A 123 13.01 -10.40 -7.54
N LYS A 124 11.75 -9.99 -7.37
CA LYS A 124 11.13 -8.92 -8.19
C LYS A 124 11.84 -7.57 -8.02
N ILE A 125 12.18 -7.19 -6.79
CA ILE A 125 12.97 -5.97 -6.53
C ILE A 125 14.30 -6.04 -7.27
N LEU A 126 15.07 -7.12 -7.10
CA LEU A 126 16.37 -7.29 -7.74
C LEU A 126 16.27 -7.18 -9.26
N LYS A 127 15.26 -7.83 -9.85
CA LYS A 127 15.00 -7.70 -11.29
C LYS A 127 14.69 -6.25 -11.67
N LYS A 128 13.82 -5.58 -10.94
CA LYS A 128 13.44 -4.18 -11.21
C LYS A 128 14.64 -3.24 -11.08
N GLU A 129 15.51 -3.45 -10.09
CA GLU A 129 16.76 -2.70 -9.95
C GLU A 129 17.64 -2.83 -11.20
N GLN A 130 17.85 -4.04 -11.69
CA GLN A 130 18.62 -4.30 -12.90
C GLN A 130 18.00 -3.62 -14.12
N ASP A 131 16.71 -3.77 -14.32
CA ASP A 131 15.97 -3.19 -15.45
C ASP A 131 16.09 -1.65 -15.46
N ILE A 132 15.95 -1.02 -14.30
CA ILE A 132 16.02 0.45 -14.17
C ILE A 132 17.43 0.96 -14.39
N LEU A 133 18.43 0.30 -13.81
CA LEU A 133 19.83 0.69 -13.97
C LEU A 133 20.27 0.52 -15.44
N PHE A 134 19.87 -0.58 -16.08
CA PHE A 134 20.14 -0.79 -17.51
C PHE A 134 19.52 0.29 -18.37
N LYS A 135 18.25 0.60 -18.15
CA LYS A 135 17.54 1.67 -18.87
C LYS A 135 18.18 3.05 -18.64
N ALA A 136 18.66 3.32 -17.42
CA ALA A 136 19.37 4.58 -17.13
C ALA A 136 20.69 4.69 -17.92
N VAL A 137 21.45 3.60 -18.04
CA VAL A 137 22.67 3.57 -18.87
C VAL A 137 22.33 3.79 -20.35
N GLU A 138 21.30 3.11 -20.86
CA GLU A 138 20.85 3.24 -22.25
C GLU A 138 20.48 4.70 -22.58
N ILE A 139 19.66 5.32 -21.74
CA ILE A 139 19.23 6.73 -21.94
C ILE A 139 20.44 7.68 -21.86
N TYR A 140 21.33 7.46 -20.87
CA TYR A 140 22.53 8.30 -20.71
C TYR A 140 23.45 8.22 -21.93
N THR A 141 23.68 7.02 -22.45
CA THR A 141 24.49 6.80 -23.65
C THR A 141 23.86 7.43 -24.89
N ALA A 142 22.54 7.27 -25.05
CA ALA A 142 21.80 7.90 -26.13
C ALA A 142 21.91 9.43 -26.09
N LEU A 143 21.87 10.02 -24.89
CA LEU A 143 22.01 11.46 -24.70
C LEU A 143 23.42 11.95 -25.12
N ILE A 144 24.48 11.22 -24.74
CA ILE A 144 25.85 11.55 -25.18
C ILE A 144 25.98 11.51 -26.69
N LEU A 145 25.50 10.42 -27.32
CA LEU A 145 25.53 10.26 -28.79
C LEU A 145 24.75 11.34 -29.51
N ALA A 146 23.63 11.76 -28.95
CA ALA A 146 22.85 12.87 -29.51
C ALA A 146 23.62 14.19 -29.42
N ASN A 147 24.26 14.49 -28.30
CA ASN A 147 25.07 15.68 -28.13
C ASN A 147 26.27 15.76 -29.13
N GLU A 148 26.95 14.63 -29.34
CA GLU A 148 28.07 14.56 -30.30
C GLU A 148 27.67 14.82 -31.74
N LYS A 149 26.38 14.53 -32.10
CA LYS A 149 25.89 14.81 -33.45
C LYS A 149 25.54 16.27 -33.72
N TYR A 150 25.36 17.06 -32.68
CA TYR A 150 25.00 18.48 -32.79
C TYR A 150 26.17 19.45 -32.49
N THR A 151 27.34 18.91 -32.15
CA THR A 151 28.60 19.68 -31.99
C THR A 151 29.47 19.54 -33.21
#